data_c441a28a3f273a5a938094c6ab94a83e
#
_entry.id   c441a28a3f273a5a938094c6ab94a83e
#
_cell.length_a   1.000
_cell.length_b   1.000
_cell.length_c   1.000
_cell.angle_alpha   90.00
_cell.angle_beta   90.00
_cell.angle_gamma   90.00
#
_symmetry.space_group_name_H-M   'P 1'
#
loop_
_entity.id
_entity.type
_entity.pdbx_description
1 polymer ?
#
loop_
_entity_poly.entity_id
_entity_poly.type
_entity_poly.pdbx_seq_one_letter_code
_entity_poly.pdbx_strand_id
1 'polypeptide(L)'
;RRASTTTRRSSASNTGSGGGSAVTKPAATPSPIVPGVALGMIETRGMVPAIEAADAMTKAAEVSLICREYVGGGYVTVMVRGETGAVNAAVRAGADACERVGDGLVAAHIIARPHKEVEPVLAGSGAARRS
;
A
#
# COMPACT_ATOMS: atom_id res chain seq x y z
N ARG A 1 16.79 40.03 28.95
CA ARG A 1 15.63 40.05 28.07
C ARG A 1 16.06 39.48 26.75
N ARG A 2 15.65 38.25 26.45
CA ARG A 2 15.88 37.62 25.20
C ARG A 2 14.66 37.80 24.32
N ALA A 3 14.83 38.46 23.21
CA ALA A 3 13.85 38.46 22.14
C ALA A 3 13.96 37.13 21.39
N SER A 4 12.92 36.35 21.43
CA SER A 4 12.83 35.16 20.58
C SER A 4 12.43 35.60 19.19
N THR A 5 13.33 35.47 18.26
CA THR A 5 13.03 35.67 16.85
C THR A 5 12.35 34.44 16.34
N THR A 6 11.06 34.49 16.25
CA THR A 6 10.31 33.43 15.56
C THR A 6 10.57 33.56 14.07
N THR A 7 11.40 32.72 13.55
CA THR A 7 11.58 32.62 12.10
C THR A 7 10.34 31.95 11.53
N ARG A 8 9.46 32.75 11.00
CA ARG A 8 8.34 32.27 10.23
C ARG A 8 8.86 31.60 8.96
N ARG A 9 8.92 30.31 8.96
CA ARG A 9 9.18 29.57 7.74
C ARG A 9 8.00 29.79 6.81
N SER A 10 8.22 30.60 5.78
CA SER A 10 7.28 30.64 4.68
C SER A 10 7.24 29.27 4.03
N SER A 11 6.18 28.56 4.24
CA SER A 11 5.89 27.43 3.40
C SER A 11 5.70 27.96 2.00
N ALA A 12 6.67 27.78 1.16
CA ALA A 12 6.46 27.91 -0.26
C ALA A 12 5.38 26.89 -0.60
N SER A 13 4.17 27.37 -0.78
CA SER A 13 3.15 26.56 -1.39
C SER A 13 3.67 26.25 -2.78
N ASN A 14 4.14 25.06 -2.96
CA ASN A 14 4.36 24.54 -4.29
C ASN A 14 2.98 24.36 -4.91
N THR A 15 2.48 25.43 -5.47
CA THR A 15 1.40 25.33 -6.43
C THR A 15 2.01 24.78 -7.71
N GLY A 16 2.45 23.53 -7.67
CA GLY A 16 2.61 22.77 -8.87
C GLY A 16 1.22 22.69 -9.48
N SER A 17 0.96 23.58 -10.39
CA SER A 17 -0.11 23.38 -11.34
C SER A 17 0.30 22.20 -12.19
N GLY A 18 0.32 21.03 -11.59
CA GLY A 18 0.19 19.84 -12.33
C GLY A 18 -1.19 19.94 -12.95
N GLY A 19 -1.27 20.36 -14.17
CA GLY A 19 -2.40 20.09 -14.98
C GLY A 19 -2.52 18.59 -15.11
N GLY A 20 -2.70 17.94 -13.96
CA GLY A 20 -3.12 16.59 -13.90
C GLY A 20 -4.54 16.60 -14.38
N SER A 21 -4.73 16.43 -15.67
CA SER A 21 -5.98 15.87 -16.10
C SER A 21 -6.18 14.67 -15.19
N ALA A 22 -7.21 14.74 -14.37
CA ALA A 22 -7.66 13.58 -13.64
C ALA A 22 -7.83 12.49 -14.70
N VAL A 23 -6.84 11.61 -14.77
CA VAL A 23 -6.99 10.42 -15.57
C VAL A 23 -8.03 9.61 -14.82
N THR A 24 -9.26 9.80 -15.23
CA THR A 24 -10.33 8.90 -14.87
C THR A 24 -9.92 7.55 -15.34
N LYS A 25 -9.43 6.76 -14.43
CA LYS A 25 -9.27 5.34 -14.69
C LYS A 25 -10.60 4.80 -15.11
N PRO A 26 -10.74 4.22 -16.31
CA PRO A 26 -11.94 3.50 -16.63
C PRO A 26 -12.17 2.42 -15.58
N ALA A 27 -13.42 2.19 -15.21
CA ALA A 27 -13.84 1.18 -14.26
C ALA A 27 -13.06 -0.11 -14.52
N ALA A 28 -12.30 -0.52 -13.53
CA ALA A 28 -11.22 -1.45 -13.72
C ALA A 28 -11.69 -2.85 -14.08
N THR A 29 -11.29 -3.28 -15.21
CA THR A 29 -10.82 -4.65 -15.37
C THR A 29 -9.65 -4.83 -14.42
N PRO A 30 -9.59 -5.94 -13.65
CA PRO A 30 -8.40 -6.21 -12.83
C PRO A 30 -7.19 -6.16 -13.75
N SER A 31 -6.34 -5.16 -13.53
CA SER A 31 -5.13 -5.01 -14.31
C SER A 31 -4.23 -6.19 -14.04
N PRO A 32 -3.71 -6.85 -15.05
CA PRO A 32 -2.70 -7.87 -14.85
C PRO A 32 -1.52 -7.28 -14.07
N ILE A 33 -0.87 -8.08 -13.26
CA ILE A 33 0.34 -7.67 -12.56
C ILE A 33 1.38 -7.30 -13.62
N VAL A 34 1.78 -6.03 -13.62
CA VAL A 34 2.76 -5.52 -14.57
C VAL A 34 4.15 -5.58 -13.93
N PRO A 35 5.14 -6.27 -14.54
CA PRO A 35 6.50 -6.28 -14.04
C PRO A 35 7.05 -4.87 -13.85
N GLY A 36 7.75 -4.62 -12.75
CA GLY A 36 8.32 -3.32 -12.42
C GLY A 36 7.40 -2.39 -11.65
N VAL A 37 6.14 -2.75 -11.44
CA VAL A 37 5.21 -2.03 -10.56
C VAL A 37 5.55 -2.35 -9.11
N ALA A 38 5.56 -1.34 -8.24
CA ALA A 38 5.88 -1.50 -6.83
C ALA A 38 4.94 -2.48 -6.14
N LEU A 39 5.47 -3.19 -5.16
CA LEU A 39 4.77 -4.17 -4.34
C LEU A 39 4.70 -3.67 -2.90
N GLY A 40 3.51 -3.60 -2.35
CA GLY A 40 3.28 -3.34 -0.93
C GLY A 40 2.73 -4.57 -0.24
N MET A 41 3.19 -4.82 0.98
CA MET A 41 2.81 -6.00 1.77
C MET A 41 2.55 -5.61 3.21
N ILE A 42 1.48 -6.12 3.76
CA ILE A 42 1.18 -5.99 5.19
C ILE A 42 0.81 -7.37 5.73
N GLU A 43 1.54 -7.81 6.74
CA GLU A 43 1.23 -9.01 7.50
C GLU A 43 0.57 -8.66 8.81
N THR A 44 -0.50 -9.39 9.14
CA THR A 44 -1.33 -9.15 10.31
C THR A 44 -1.57 -10.42 11.11
N ARG A 45 -1.94 -10.23 12.39
CA ARG A 45 -2.41 -11.31 13.25
C ARG A 45 -3.91 -11.48 13.08
N GLY A 46 -4.29 -12.29 12.12
CA GLY A 46 -5.68 -12.64 11.86
C GLY A 46 -6.31 -11.86 10.72
N MET A 47 -7.51 -12.28 10.37
CA MET A 47 -8.25 -11.75 9.23
C MET A 47 -8.79 -10.33 9.46
N VAL A 48 -9.20 -10.02 10.68
CA VAL A 48 -9.84 -8.72 10.94
C VAL A 48 -8.89 -7.55 10.68
N PRO A 49 -7.67 -7.51 11.23
CA PRO A 49 -6.73 -6.45 10.88
C PRO A 49 -6.28 -6.53 9.42
N ALA A 50 -6.25 -7.70 8.81
CA ALA A 50 -5.92 -7.83 7.38
C ALA A 50 -6.95 -7.13 6.48
N ILE A 51 -8.22 -7.29 6.76
CA ILE A 51 -9.30 -6.63 6.01
C ILE A 51 -9.26 -5.13 6.24
N GLU A 52 -9.01 -4.69 7.47
CA GLU A 52 -8.84 -3.27 7.77
C GLU A 52 -7.68 -2.66 7.00
N ALA A 53 -6.54 -3.34 6.96
CA ALA A 53 -5.38 -2.90 6.19
C ALA A 53 -5.70 -2.82 4.69
N ALA A 54 -6.35 -3.83 4.15
CA ALA A 54 -6.72 -3.86 2.72
C ALA A 54 -7.67 -2.71 2.36
N ASP A 55 -8.66 -2.46 3.19
CA ASP A 55 -9.59 -1.35 3.00
C ASP A 55 -8.88 0.00 3.06
N ALA A 56 -8.08 0.22 4.08
CA ALA A 56 -7.33 1.47 4.23
C ALA A 56 -6.35 1.73 3.08
N MET A 57 -5.65 0.69 2.64
CA MET A 57 -4.73 0.80 1.51
C MET A 57 -5.43 1.21 0.22
N THR A 58 -6.53 0.57 -0.10
CA THR A 58 -7.28 0.83 -1.34
C THR A 58 -8.03 2.16 -1.31
N LYS A 59 -8.36 2.67 -0.14
CA LYS A 59 -8.95 4.00 0.02
C LYS A 59 -7.92 5.13 -0.03
N ALA A 60 -6.69 4.87 0.42
CA ALA A 60 -5.66 5.90 0.55
C ALA A 60 -4.98 6.26 -0.76
N ALA A 61 -4.89 5.34 -1.70
CA ALA A 61 -4.16 5.53 -2.94
C ALA A 61 -4.64 4.60 -4.05
N GLU A 62 -4.27 4.92 -5.28
CA GLU A 62 -4.56 4.11 -6.46
C GLU A 62 -3.65 2.88 -6.52
N VAL A 63 -4.03 1.86 -5.80
CA VAL A 63 -3.36 0.57 -5.77
C VAL A 63 -4.35 -0.55 -6.07
N SER A 64 -3.82 -1.64 -6.59
CA SER A 64 -4.59 -2.86 -6.83
C SER A 64 -4.28 -3.87 -5.73
N LEU A 65 -5.30 -4.32 -5.03
CA LEU A 65 -5.17 -5.42 -4.07
C LEU A 65 -5.05 -6.72 -4.88
N ILE A 66 -3.92 -7.40 -4.76
CA ILE A 66 -3.62 -8.56 -5.58
C ILE A 66 -3.90 -9.89 -4.89
N CYS A 67 -3.72 -9.94 -3.59
CA CYS A 67 -3.94 -11.17 -2.87
C CYS A 67 -4.10 -10.98 -1.36
N ARG A 68 -4.65 -12.00 -0.77
CA ARG A 68 -4.68 -12.27 0.66
C ARG A 68 -4.14 -13.68 0.85
N GLU A 69 -3.07 -13.82 1.62
CA GLU A 69 -2.43 -15.09 1.88
C GLU A 69 -2.53 -15.49 3.34
N TYR A 70 -2.91 -16.71 3.57
CA TYR A 70 -2.80 -17.33 4.88
C TYR A 70 -1.40 -17.93 5.01
N VAL A 71 -0.63 -17.41 5.94
CA VAL A 71 0.78 -17.84 6.10
C VAL A 71 0.91 -19.00 7.08
N GLY A 72 -0.08 -19.20 7.91
CA GLY A 72 -0.07 -20.17 9.01
C GLY A 72 0.04 -19.48 10.36
N GLY A 73 -0.27 -20.21 11.42
CA GLY A 73 -0.24 -19.65 12.78
C GLY A 73 -1.22 -18.51 13.04
N GLY A 74 -2.22 -18.34 12.19
CA GLY A 74 -3.17 -17.24 12.27
C GLY A 74 -2.72 -15.96 11.56
N TYR A 75 -1.55 -15.94 10.94
CA TYR A 75 -1.06 -14.79 10.20
C TYR A 75 -1.70 -14.69 8.82
N VAL A 76 -2.00 -13.47 8.42
CA VAL A 76 -2.59 -13.14 7.12
C VAL A 76 -1.81 -12.01 6.49
N THR A 77 -1.43 -12.17 5.24
CA THR A 77 -0.74 -11.15 4.47
C THR A 77 -1.65 -10.64 3.35
N VAL A 78 -1.73 -9.31 3.21
CA VAL A 78 -2.39 -8.64 2.09
C VAL A 78 -1.34 -7.89 1.28
N MET A 79 -1.48 -7.92 -0.03
CA MET A 79 -0.52 -7.34 -0.96
C MET A 79 -1.21 -6.43 -1.96
N VAL A 80 -0.54 -5.33 -2.29
CA VAL A 80 -1.01 -4.35 -3.29
C VAL A 80 0.08 -4.06 -4.31
N ARG A 81 -0.35 -3.68 -5.49
CA ARG A 81 0.53 -3.21 -6.58
C ARG A 81 0.10 -1.82 -7.03
N GLY A 82 1.06 -1.06 -7.50
CA GLY A 82 0.83 0.27 -8.03
C GLY A 82 2.14 1.02 -8.26
N GLU A 83 2.04 2.30 -8.57
CA GLU A 83 3.22 3.16 -8.62
C GLU A 83 3.84 3.29 -7.24
N THR A 84 5.14 3.52 -7.18
CA THR A 84 5.90 3.57 -5.93
C THR A 84 5.30 4.54 -4.91
N GLY A 85 4.96 5.76 -5.34
CA GLY A 85 4.36 6.76 -4.46
C GLY A 85 2.98 6.34 -3.92
N ALA A 86 2.17 5.74 -4.77
CA ALA A 86 0.86 5.23 -4.38
C ALA A 86 0.97 4.06 -3.39
N VAL A 87 1.87 3.12 -3.66
CA VAL A 87 2.12 1.98 -2.76
C VAL A 87 2.66 2.45 -1.41
N ASN A 88 3.56 3.44 -1.40
CA ASN A 88 4.05 4.04 -0.15
C ASN A 88 2.90 4.62 0.68
N ALA A 89 2.05 5.42 0.08
CA ALA A 89 0.90 6.02 0.76
C ALA A 89 -0.08 4.94 1.25
N ALA A 90 -0.36 3.94 0.42
CA ALA A 90 -1.25 2.84 0.76
C ALA A 90 -0.74 2.04 1.95
N VAL A 91 0.50 1.61 1.93
CA VAL A 91 1.08 0.78 3.00
C VAL A 91 1.14 1.54 4.32
N ARG A 92 1.47 2.81 4.32
CA ARG A 92 1.42 3.64 5.53
C ARG A 92 0.02 3.71 6.12
N ALA A 93 -0.97 3.98 5.29
CA ALA A 93 -2.37 4.04 5.74
C ALA A 93 -2.85 2.69 6.26
N GLY A 94 -2.53 1.61 5.57
CA GLY A 94 -2.90 0.26 5.98
C GLY A 94 -2.25 -0.16 7.29
N ALA A 95 -0.97 0.11 7.46
CA ALA A 95 -0.24 -0.19 8.70
C ALA A 95 -0.84 0.58 9.90
N ASP A 96 -1.09 1.87 9.73
CA ASP A 96 -1.70 2.69 10.77
C ASP A 96 -3.11 2.20 11.14
N ALA A 97 -3.89 1.83 10.16
CA ALA A 97 -5.25 1.37 10.38
C ALA A 97 -5.30 0.03 11.10
N CYS A 98 -4.51 -0.96 10.67
CA CYS A 98 -4.54 -2.29 11.25
C CYS A 98 -3.87 -2.36 12.63
N GLU A 99 -2.94 -1.47 12.91
CA GLU A 99 -2.30 -1.38 14.23
C GLU A 99 -3.31 -1.07 15.35
N ARG A 100 -4.39 -0.38 15.00
CA ARG A 100 -5.48 -0.03 15.94
C ARG A 100 -6.47 -1.16 16.19
N VAL A 101 -6.33 -2.25 15.47
CA VAL A 101 -7.22 -3.41 15.59
C VAL A 101 -6.48 -4.49 16.37
N GLY A 102 -6.59 -4.44 17.69
CA GLY A 102 -5.80 -5.29 18.58
C GLY A 102 -4.30 -5.09 18.33
N ASP A 103 -3.50 -6.12 18.48
CA ASP A 103 -2.08 -6.15 18.08
C ASP A 103 -1.95 -6.64 16.63
N GLY A 104 -2.72 -6.03 15.73
CA GLY A 104 -2.91 -6.56 14.39
C GLY A 104 -1.71 -6.52 13.47
N LEU A 105 -0.89 -5.47 13.55
CA LEU A 105 0.24 -5.31 12.65
C LEU A 105 1.43 -6.18 13.07
N VAL A 106 1.90 -7.02 12.16
CA VAL A 106 3.12 -7.83 12.33
C VAL A 106 4.28 -7.21 11.56
N ALA A 107 4.08 -6.93 10.29
CA ALA A 107 5.08 -6.35 9.41
C ALA A 107 4.43 -5.59 8.26
N ALA A 108 5.10 -4.55 7.81
CA ALA A 108 4.74 -3.81 6.60
C ALA A 108 6.00 -3.55 5.80
N HIS A 109 5.96 -3.80 4.50
CA HIS A 109 7.12 -3.64 3.65
C HIS A 109 6.75 -3.25 2.23
N ILE A 110 7.65 -2.55 1.58
CA ILE A 110 7.48 -2.09 0.21
C ILE A 110 8.73 -2.45 -0.58
N ILE A 111 8.52 -3.02 -1.75
CA ILE A 111 9.56 -3.23 -2.74
C ILE A 111 9.24 -2.35 -3.93
N ALA A 112 10.05 -1.33 -4.15
CA ALA A 112 9.77 -0.35 -5.21
C ALA A 112 9.87 -0.95 -6.62
N ARG A 113 10.80 -1.86 -6.81
CA ARG A 113 11.05 -2.54 -8.08
C ARG A 113 11.31 -4.02 -7.85
N PRO A 114 10.28 -4.84 -7.69
CA PRO A 114 10.48 -6.28 -7.55
C PRO A 114 11.24 -6.81 -8.77
N HIS A 115 12.23 -7.64 -8.51
CA HIS A 115 12.97 -8.30 -9.59
C HIS A 115 12.02 -9.21 -10.37
N LYS A 116 12.19 -9.28 -11.67
CA LYS A 116 11.32 -10.09 -12.53
C LYS A 116 11.25 -11.57 -12.11
N GLU A 117 12.29 -12.10 -11.50
CA GLU A 117 12.31 -13.47 -10.97
C GLU A 117 11.42 -13.68 -9.74
N VAL A 118 10.97 -12.59 -9.11
CA VAL A 118 10.03 -12.65 -7.97
C VAL A 118 8.59 -12.77 -8.44
N GLU A 119 8.27 -12.26 -9.63
CA GLU A 119 6.90 -12.29 -10.14
C GLU A 119 6.28 -13.69 -10.19
N PRO A 120 7.00 -14.75 -10.62
CA PRO A 120 6.44 -16.11 -10.57
C PRO A 120 6.10 -16.59 -9.16
N VAL A 121 6.86 -16.16 -8.15
CA VAL A 121 6.58 -16.50 -6.75
C VAL A 121 5.27 -15.86 -6.30
N LEU A 122 5.02 -14.62 -6.68
CA LEU A 122 3.77 -13.91 -6.39
C LEU A 122 2.59 -14.57 -7.12
N ALA A 123 2.77 -14.91 -8.38
CA ALA A 123 1.75 -15.57 -9.18
C ALA A 123 1.46 -16.99 -8.71
N GLY A 124 2.48 -17.68 -8.16
CA GLY A 124 2.34 -19.01 -7.59
C GLY A 124 1.74 -19.04 -6.19
N SER A 125 1.47 -17.88 -5.62
CA SER A 125 0.84 -17.78 -4.31
C SER A 125 -0.58 -18.35 -4.35
N GLY A 126 -1.10 -18.74 -3.19
CA GLY A 126 -2.44 -19.32 -3.06
C GLY A 126 -3.56 -18.44 -3.60
N ALA A 127 -3.31 -17.16 -3.81
CA ALA A 127 -4.27 -16.23 -4.38
C ALA A 127 -4.71 -16.64 -5.79
N ALA A 128 -3.78 -17.08 -6.62
CA ALA A 128 -4.08 -17.51 -7.98
C ALA A 128 -4.94 -18.79 -8.04
N ARG A 129 -4.96 -19.57 -6.98
CA ARG A 129 -5.72 -20.83 -6.92
C ARG A 129 -7.13 -20.66 -6.35
N ARG A 130 -7.43 -19.49 -5.84
CA ARG A 130 -8.69 -19.22 -5.14
C ARG A 130 -9.62 -18.27 -5.86
N SER A 131 -9.14 -17.81 -6.97
CA SER A 131 -9.97 -16.99 -7.88
C SER A 131 -11.01 -17.84 -8.60
#